data_1e526ec45403fd1786b2d3649d8ee809
#
_entry.id   1e526ec45403fd1786b2d3649d8ee809
#
_cell.length_a   1.000
_cell.length_b   1.000
_cell.length_c   1.000
_cell.angle_alpha   90.00
_cell.angle_beta   90.00
_cell.angle_gamma   90.00
#
_symmetry.space_group_name_H-M   'P 1'
#
loop_
_entity.id
_entity.type
_entity.pdbx_description
1 polymer ?
#
loop_
_entity_poly.entity_id
_entity_poly.type
_entity_poly.pdbx_seq_one_letter_code
_entity_poly.pdbx_strand_id
1 'polypeptide(L)'
;MGSKNMSPERIQFLKEDYQRGFIKFCQFKPERVEWGRFESSVEITSDHRQQDGFIHAGVMATMADHTAGYSAFTITPEGFQILTIEFKINFLRPAYGEALKCCSKVIREGRSVIVAESEVFDIRRG
;
A
#
# COMPACT_ATOMS: atom_id res chain seq x y z
N MET A 1 8.73 -6.35 21.56
CA MET A 1 8.95 -4.96 21.19
C MET A 1 7.69 -4.16 21.47
N GLY A 2 7.82 -3.09 22.22
CA GLY A 2 6.67 -2.24 22.54
C GLY A 2 6.14 -1.54 21.29
N SER A 3 4.87 -1.21 21.30
CA SER A 3 4.31 -0.38 20.26
C SER A 3 4.90 1.02 20.36
N LYS A 4 5.13 1.64 19.22
CA LYS A 4 5.58 3.02 19.14
C LYS A 4 4.45 3.87 18.58
N ASN A 5 4.33 5.05 19.14
CA ASN A 5 3.34 5.99 18.67
C ASN A 5 4.02 6.99 17.74
N MET A 6 3.40 7.22 16.60
CA MET A 6 3.87 8.25 15.68
C MET A 6 3.16 9.56 16.01
N SER A 7 3.85 10.67 15.83
CA SER A 7 3.22 11.97 16.02
C SER A 7 2.13 12.18 14.96
N PRO A 8 1.08 12.95 15.27
CA PRO A 8 0.08 13.30 14.27
C PRO A 8 0.69 13.94 13.02
N GLU A 9 1.75 14.73 13.19
CA GLU A 9 2.45 15.38 12.09
C GLU A 9 3.13 14.36 11.18
N ARG A 10 3.75 13.33 11.76
CA ARG A 10 4.38 12.27 10.99
C ARG A 10 3.36 11.47 10.21
N ILE A 11 2.25 11.12 10.84
CA ILE A 11 1.16 10.40 10.19
C ILE A 11 0.62 11.21 9.00
N GLN A 12 0.39 12.50 9.21
CA GLN A 12 -0.11 13.39 8.15
C GLN A 12 0.88 13.48 7.00
N PHE A 13 2.18 13.61 7.31
CA PHE A 13 3.21 13.63 6.28
C PHE A 13 3.18 12.36 5.44
N LEU A 14 3.12 11.19 6.08
CA LEU A 14 3.11 9.92 5.37
C LEU A 14 1.88 9.76 4.48
N LYS A 15 0.73 10.21 4.94
CA LYS A 15 -0.50 10.15 4.14
C LYS A 15 -0.40 11.06 2.90
N GLU A 16 0.11 12.26 3.07
CA GLU A 16 0.27 13.18 1.95
C GLU A 16 1.32 12.69 0.97
N ASP A 17 2.44 12.20 1.49
CA ASP A 17 3.52 11.70 0.66
C ASP A 17 3.09 10.45 -0.13
N TYR A 18 2.30 9.59 0.48
CA TYR A 18 1.76 8.39 -0.16
C TYR A 18 1.01 8.71 -1.46
N GLN A 19 0.30 9.82 -1.49
CA GLN A 19 -0.60 10.18 -2.59
C GLN A 19 0.08 10.94 -3.73
N ARG A 20 1.41 11.10 -3.69
CA ARG A 20 2.11 11.91 -4.69
C ARG A 20 2.44 11.11 -5.93
N GLY A 21 2.70 11.85 -7.01
CA GLY A 21 3.22 11.26 -8.25
C GLY A 21 2.30 10.23 -8.87
N PHE A 22 2.87 9.10 -9.23
CA PHE A 22 2.14 8.03 -9.90
C PHE A 22 0.92 7.55 -9.11
N ILE A 23 1.02 7.53 -7.79
CA ILE A 23 -0.07 7.06 -6.94
C ILE A 23 -1.28 8.00 -6.99
N LYS A 24 -1.02 9.30 -7.15
CA LYS A 24 -2.10 10.26 -7.37
C LYS A 24 -2.85 9.93 -8.66
N PHE A 25 -2.13 9.58 -9.71
CA PHE A 25 -2.72 9.16 -10.98
C PHE A 25 -3.57 7.89 -10.79
N CYS A 26 -3.11 6.94 -9.99
CA CYS A 26 -3.85 5.72 -9.69
C CYS A 26 -5.05 5.95 -8.78
N GLN A 27 -5.13 7.09 -8.10
CA GLN A 27 -6.19 7.45 -7.17
C GLN A 27 -6.22 6.59 -5.91
N PHE A 28 -5.09 6.02 -5.52
CA PHE A 28 -4.99 5.28 -4.27
C PHE A 28 -4.99 6.25 -3.09
N LYS A 29 -5.70 5.89 -2.04
CA LYS A 29 -5.85 6.75 -0.86
C LYS A 29 -5.35 6.03 0.38
N PRO A 30 -4.58 6.72 1.24
CA PRO A 30 -4.20 6.14 2.52
C PRO A 30 -5.41 6.13 3.44
N GLU A 31 -5.51 5.08 4.25
CA GLU A 31 -6.56 4.95 5.24
C GLU A 31 -5.93 4.96 6.63
N ARG A 32 -5.70 3.78 7.20
CA ARG A 32 -5.13 3.66 8.54
C ARG A 32 -3.61 3.61 8.48
N VAL A 33 -2.96 4.41 9.30
CA VAL A 33 -1.50 4.46 9.39
C VAL A 33 -1.10 4.30 10.85
N GLU A 34 -0.29 3.26 11.13
CA GLU A 34 0.23 2.96 12.45
C GLU A 34 1.68 2.55 12.32
N TRP A 35 2.38 2.50 13.42
CA TRP A 35 3.77 2.01 13.42
C TRP A 35 3.82 0.59 12.86
N GLY A 36 4.52 0.43 11.75
CA GLY A 36 4.67 -0.85 11.08
C GLY A 36 3.48 -1.32 10.26
N ARG A 37 2.43 -0.49 10.11
CA ARG A 37 1.22 -0.85 9.35
C ARG A 37 0.73 0.30 8.50
N PHE A 38 0.23 -0.04 7.34
CA PHE A 38 -0.33 0.97 6.43
C PHE A 38 -1.48 0.33 5.64
N GLU A 39 -2.61 1.02 5.60
CA GLU A 39 -3.76 0.56 4.82
C GLU A 39 -4.12 1.60 3.79
N SER A 40 -4.60 1.14 2.66
CA SER A 40 -4.99 2.00 1.55
C SER A 40 -6.23 1.44 0.86
N SER A 41 -6.86 2.26 0.05
CA SER A 41 -8.03 1.87 -0.72
C SER A 41 -8.07 2.60 -2.04
N VAL A 42 -8.89 2.10 -2.96
CA VAL A 42 -9.14 2.77 -4.22
C VAL A 42 -10.54 2.41 -4.70
N GLU A 43 -11.27 3.41 -5.19
CA GLU A 43 -12.51 3.17 -5.93
C GLU A 43 -12.14 2.87 -7.37
N ILE A 44 -12.63 1.76 -7.90
CA ILE A 44 -12.23 1.29 -9.22
C ILE A 44 -12.99 2.05 -10.30
N THR A 45 -12.24 2.54 -11.27
CA THR A 45 -12.80 3.17 -12.47
C THR A 45 -12.47 2.28 -13.68
N SER A 46 -12.98 2.67 -14.84
CA SER A 46 -12.65 1.95 -16.08
C SER A 46 -11.15 1.95 -16.38
N ASP A 47 -10.43 2.97 -15.90
CA ASP A 47 -8.98 3.08 -16.13
C ASP A 47 -8.17 2.08 -15.31
N HIS A 48 -8.76 1.48 -14.29
CA HIS A 48 -8.12 0.44 -13.49
C HIS A 48 -8.33 -0.97 -14.08
N ARG A 49 -9.18 -1.10 -15.08
CA ARG A 49 -9.57 -2.41 -15.60
C ARG A 49 -8.78 -2.75 -16.86
N GLN A 50 -8.53 -4.04 -17.03
CA GLN A 50 -7.96 -4.53 -18.28
C GLN A 50 -9.09 -4.72 -19.30
N GLN A 51 -8.74 -5.14 -20.53
CA GLN A 51 -9.66 -5.17 -21.66
C GLN A 51 -10.89 -6.06 -21.47
N ASP A 52 -10.82 -7.06 -20.58
CA ASP A 52 -11.94 -7.97 -20.34
C ASP A 52 -12.74 -7.63 -19.09
N GLY A 53 -12.50 -6.45 -18.50
CA GLY A 53 -13.28 -5.95 -17.37
C GLY A 53 -12.76 -6.27 -16.00
N PHE A 54 -11.79 -7.17 -15.88
CA PHE A 54 -11.15 -7.44 -14.59
C PHE A 54 -10.26 -6.28 -14.19
N ILE A 55 -10.05 -6.12 -12.89
CA ILE A 55 -9.07 -5.15 -12.41
C ILE A 55 -7.69 -5.62 -12.87
N HIS A 56 -6.93 -4.71 -13.48
CA HIS A 56 -5.62 -5.05 -14.03
C HIS A 56 -4.68 -5.50 -12.93
N ALA A 57 -3.96 -6.60 -13.18
CA ALA A 57 -2.98 -7.13 -12.21
C ALA A 57 -1.94 -6.07 -11.82
N GLY A 58 -1.57 -5.20 -12.76
CA GLY A 58 -0.63 -4.12 -12.49
C GLY A 58 -1.13 -3.13 -11.44
N VAL A 59 -2.45 -2.91 -11.38
CA VAL A 59 -3.03 -2.05 -10.35
C VAL A 59 -2.84 -2.67 -8.97
N MET A 60 -3.13 -3.96 -8.86
CA MET A 60 -2.97 -4.67 -7.59
C MET A 60 -1.50 -4.77 -7.17
N ALA A 61 -0.60 -5.01 -8.13
CA ALA A 61 0.83 -5.06 -7.87
C ALA A 61 1.36 -3.70 -7.38
N THR A 62 0.95 -2.63 -8.03
CA THR A 62 1.33 -1.27 -7.62
C THR A 62 0.85 -0.98 -6.21
N MET A 63 -0.41 -1.31 -5.93
CA MET A 63 -1.01 -1.05 -4.62
C MET A 63 -0.29 -1.84 -3.53
N ALA A 64 -0.04 -3.13 -3.77
CA ALA A 64 0.62 -3.98 -2.80
C ALA A 64 2.04 -3.50 -2.50
N ASP A 65 2.82 -3.19 -3.53
CA ASP A 65 4.20 -2.72 -3.37
C ASP A 65 4.27 -1.36 -2.69
N HIS A 66 3.50 -0.41 -3.17
CA HIS A 66 3.54 0.96 -2.66
C HIS A 66 3.10 1.01 -1.19
N THR A 67 2.02 0.28 -0.86
CA THR A 67 1.49 0.28 0.49
C THR A 67 2.44 -0.44 1.45
N ALA A 68 3.06 -1.55 1.00
CA ALA A 68 4.09 -2.24 1.79
C ALA A 68 5.28 -1.32 2.05
N GLY A 69 5.71 -0.57 1.03
CA GLY A 69 6.79 0.40 1.17
C GLY A 69 6.47 1.44 2.24
N TYR A 70 5.23 1.93 2.27
CA TYR A 70 4.85 2.91 3.28
C TYR A 70 4.70 2.30 4.67
N SER A 71 4.32 1.01 4.79
CA SER A 71 4.37 0.35 6.09
C SER A 71 5.81 0.34 6.63
N ALA A 72 6.79 0.09 5.76
CA ALA A 72 8.21 0.17 6.13
C ALA A 72 8.62 1.61 6.44
N PHE A 73 8.08 2.57 5.70
CA PHE A 73 8.39 3.99 5.91
C PHE A 73 7.94 4.46 7.30
N THR A 74 6.88 3.87 7.86
CA THR A 74 6.41 4.25 9.21
C THR A 74 7.45 3.98 10.28
N ILE A 75 8.31 2.97 10.11
CA ILE A 75 9.33 2.63 11.10
C ILE A 75 10.70 3.21 10.76
N THR A 76 10.79 3.98 9.70
CA THR A 76 12.04 4.56 9.20
C THR A 76 12.24 5.94 9.82
N PRO A 77 13.45 6.27 10.30
CA PRO A 77 13.71 7.60 10.84
C PRO A 77 13.52 8.68 9.77
N GLU A 78 13.20 9.88 10.22
CA GLU A 78 13.12 11.02 9.31
C GLU A 78 14.46 11.24 8.63
N GLY A 79 14.41 11.71 7.39
CA GLY A 79 15.61 11.92 6.59
C GLY A 79 16.02 10.73 5.75
N PHE A 80 15.36 9.59 5.93
CA PHE A 80 15.59 8.40 5.09
C PHE A 80 14.43 8.20 4.13
N GLN A 81 14.72 7.50 3.05
CA GLN A 81 13.73 7.15 2.04
C GLN A 81 13.67 5.64 1.91
N ILE A 82 12.56 5.15 1.37
CA ILE A 82 12.33 3.74 1.12
C ILE A 82 12.35 3.51 -0.39
N LEU A 83 13.06 2.47 -0.81
CA LEU A 83 13.04 2.03 -2.20
C LEU A 83 12.86 0.52 -2.22
N THR A 84 12.01 0.07 -3.13
CA THR A 84 11.77 -1.36 -3.32
C THR A 84 13.00 -2.01 -3.94
N ILE A 85 13.49 -3.09 -3.31
CA ILE A 85 14.56 -3.91 -3.88
C ILE A 85 13.96 -5.00 -4.73
N GLU A 86 12.98 -5.70 -4.20
CA GLU A 86 12.23 -6.72 -4.92
C GLU A 86 10.92 -6.99 -4.21
N PHE A 87 9.96 -7.54 -4.94
CA PHE A 87 8.76 -8.07 -4.32
C PHE A 87 8.28 -9.28 -5.10
N LYS A 88 7.59 -10.16 -4.39
CA LYS A 88 6.93 -11.32 -4.98
C LYS A 88 5.45 -11.16 -4.74
N ILE A 89 4.65 -11.48 -5.74
CA ILE A 89 3.19 -11.37 -5.63
C ILE A 89 2.53 -12.63 -6.15
N ASN A 90 1.45 -13.02 -5.52
CA ASN A 90 0.62 -14.13 -5.95
C ASN A 90 -0.80 -13.60 -6.18
N PHE A 91 -1.30 -13.79 -7.38
CA PHE A 91 -2.67 -13.42 -7.73
C PHE A 91 -3.55 -14.65 -7.51
N LEU A 92 -4.18 -14.71 -6.37
CA LEU A 92 -4.92 -15.92 -5.96
C LEU A 92 -6.28 -16.02 -6.62
N ARG A 93 -6.89 -14.89 -6.96
CA ARG A 93 -8.20 -14.82 -7.59
C ARG A 93 -8.28 -13.61 -8.51
N PRO A 94 -9.07 -13.70 -9.60
CA PRO A 94 -9.35 -12.51 -10.41
C PRO A 94 -10.13 -11.49 -9.58
N ALA A 95 -9.85 -10.22 -9.77
CA ALA A 95 -10.54 -9.14 -9.08
C ALA A 95 -11.43 -8.40 -10.08
N TYR A 96 -12.67 -8.15 -9.69
CA TYR A 96 -13.62 -7.45 -10.56
C TYR A 96 -14.64 -6.63 -9.77
N GLY A 97 -14.36 -6.34 -8.52
CA GLY A 97 -15.24 -5.55 -7.68
C GLY A 97 -15.20 -4.06 -7.98
N GLU A 98 -15.83 -3.29 -7.11
CA GLU A 98 -15.94 -1.83 -7.24
C GLU A 98 -14.85 -1.09 -6.51
N ALA A 99 -14.11 -1.77 -5.65
CA ALA A 99 -13.02 -1.15 -4.90
C ALA A 99 -11.98 -2.19 -4.55
N LEU A 100 -10.77 -1.71 -4.22
CA LEU A 100 -9.73 -2.54 -3.61
C LEU A 100 -9.37 -1.95 -2.26
N LYS A 101 -9.02 -2.81 -1.35
CA LYS A 101 -8.42 -2.42 -0.06
C LYS A 101 -7.11 -3.16 0.08
N CYS A 102 -6.08 -2.48 0.57
CA CYS A 102 -4.78 -3.08 0.81
C CYS A 102 -4.41 -2.90 2.28
N CYS A 103 -3.95 -3.99 2.89
CA CYS A 103 -3.44 -3.98 4.25
C CYS A 103 -1.99 -4.45 4.21
N SER A 104 -1.09 -3.62 4.70
CA SER A 104 0.34 -3.92 4.70
C SER A 104 0.92 -3.82 6.10
N LYS A 105 1.90 -4.68 6.37
CA LYS A 105 2.60 -4.63 7.65
C LYS A 105 4.06 -5.04 7.49
N VAL A 106 4.89 -4.50 8.35
CA VAL A 106 6.29 -4.91 8.47
C VAL A 106 6.33 -6.26 9.16
N ILE A 107 7.05 -7.22 8.55
CA ILE A 107 7.27 -8.54 9.15
C ILE A 107 8.63 -8.62 9.80
N ARG A 108 9.61 -7.91 9.26
CA ARG A 108 10.96 -7.92 9.81
C ARG A 108 11.66 -6.62 9.52
N GLU A 109 12.21 -6.03 10.56
CA GLU A 109 13.06 -4.86 10.45
C GLU A 109 14.52 -5.33 10.49
N GLY A 110 15.16 -5.35 9.32
CA GLY A 110 16.56 -5.66 9.22
C GLY A 110 17.41 -4.40 9.33
N ARG A 111 18.71 -4.58 9.31
CA ARG A 111 19.66 -3.48 9.46
C ARG A 111 19.62 -2.51 8.26
N SER A 112 19.55 -3.06 7.06
CA SER A 112 19.49 -2.26 5.84
C SER A 112 18.34 -2.65 4.94
N VAL A 113 17.61 -3.72 5.27
CA VAL A 113 16.48 -4.21 4.50
C VAL A 113 15.32 -4.46 5.44
N ILE A 114 14.15 -3.96 5.05
CA ILE A 114 12.90 -4.19 5.78
C ILE A 114 12.05 -5.11 4.92
N VAL A 115 11.51 -6.16 5.53
CA VAL A 115 10.59 -7.07 4.85
C VAL A 115 9.18 -6.72 5.31
N ALA A 116 8.30 -6.54 4.33
CA ALA A 116 6.90 -6.22 4.59
C ALA A 116 6.02 -7.11 3.73
N GLU A 117 4.77 -7.27 4.11
CA GLU A 117 3.81 -8.00 3.31
C GLU A 117 2.53 -7.19 3.13
N SER A 118 1.85 -7.47 2.05
CA SER A 118 0.57 -6.84 1.71
C SER A 118 -0.46 -7.90 1.37
N GLU A 119 -1.71 -7.59 1.72
CA GLU A 119 -2.86 -8.32 1.22
C GLU A 119 -3.77 -7.32 0.52
N VAL A 120 -4.20 -7.65 -0.69
CA VAL A 120 -5.12 -6.83 -1.46
C VAL A 120 -6.45 -7.56 -1.56
N PHE A 121 -7.50 -6.87 -1.19
CA PHE A 121 -8.85 -7.44 -1.12
C PHE A 121 -9.73 -6.82 -2.21
N ASP A 122 -10.45 -7.68 -2.91
CA ASP A 122 -11.42 -7.29 -3.92
C ASP A 122 -12.76 -7.02 -3.21
N ILE A 123 -13.23 -5.80 -3.29
CA ILE A 123 -14.44 -5.37 -2.61
C ILE A 123 -15.58 -5.34 -3.62
N ARG A 124 -16.57 -6.20 -3.40
CA ARG A 124 -17.76 -6.28 -4.23
C ARG A 124 -18.94 -5.77 -3.42
N ARG A 125 -19.69 -4.87 -4.02
CA ARG A 125 -20.84 -4.23 -3.38
C ARG A 125 -22.12 -4.66 -4.08
N GLY A 126 -23.10 -4.98 -3.30
CA GLY A 126 -24.42 -5.38 -3.78
C GLY A 126 -24.52 -6.86 -4.07
#